data_bfe0239abeeb0c27dcafa28263701474
#
_entry.id   bfe0239abeeb0c27dcafa28263701474
#
_cell.length_a   1.000
_cell.length_b   1.000
_cell.length_c   1.000
_cell.angle_alpha   90.00
_cell.angle_beta   90.00
_cell.angle_gamma   90.00
#
_symmetry.space_group_name_H-M   'P 1'
#
loop_
_entity.id
_entity.type
_entity.pdbx_description
1 polymer ?
#
loop_
_entity_poly.entity_id
_entity_poly.type
_entity_poly.pdbx_seq_one_letter_code
_entity_poly.pdbx_strand_id
1 'polypeptide(L)'
;MMLALGSAGYVAAMFHFMTHAFFKALLFLAAGSVIHAVHTQNIERMGGLWKRLPVTGPLFLIGCLAIAGVPVFSGFFSKEEILLTVLADGRFVLFGLALLTSILTAFYMFRLFYLVFMGSPRHKITEVHEAPAVMKGPMVVLAILAVISGFVHTHWFGTFFGDWFSGAQWIGVESVSAPIWVMIVASACALMGIGLAYQRYGKEPQKETKGEGLIQALLQQGFYIDALYQRTVVFFTTVVSYLAYYLEIYVVQVVEQMVTGTINALGKTGAKLQNGHVQTYSLTAFLGIVVLFVLLSVTGGYLR
;
A
#
# COMPACT_ATOMS: atom_id res chain seq x y z
N MET A 1 -13.85 0.57 0.60
CA MET A 1 -13.56 1.91 1.19
C MET A 1 -13.98 3.06 0.28
N MET A 2 -13.39 3.25 -0.92
CA MET A 2 -13.73 4.37 -1.81
C MET A 2 -15.21 4.42 -2.21
N LEU A 3 -15.84 3.27 -2.43
CA LEU A 3 -17.29 3.18 -2.67
C LEU A 3 -18.11 3.76 -1.51
N ALA A 4 -17.78 3.37 -0.27
CA ALA A 4 -18.46 3.89 0.91
C ALA A 4 -18.24 5.39 1.08
N LEU A 5 -17.01 5.88 0.91
CA LEU A 5 -16.71 7.32 0.95
C LEU A 5 -17.47 8.09 -0.11
N GLY A 6 -17.56 7.55 -1.34
CA GLY A 6 -18.31 8.15 -2.44
C GLY A 6 -19.83 8.19 -2.21
N SER A 7 -20.36 7.39 -1.28
CA SER A 7 -21.77 7.35 -0.83
C SER A 7 -21.94 7.94 0.57
N ALA A 8 -21.02 8.83 1.01
CA ALA A 8 -21.01 9.48 2.32
C ALA A 8 -20.97 8.52 3.55
N GLY A 9 -20.70 7.24 3.35
CA GLY A 9 -20.59 6.22 4.40
C GLY A 9 -19.23 6.22 5.08
N TYR A 10 -18.90 7.27 5.80
CA TYR A 10 -17.59 7.44 6.43
C TYR A 10 -17.32 6.39 7.51
N VAL A 11 -18.32 6.04 8.32
CA VAL A 11 -18.21 4.99 9.34
C VAL A 11 -17.95 3.64 8.68
N ALA A 12 -18.72 3.27 7.66
CA ALA A 12 -18.55 2.03 6.91
C ALA A 12 -17.16 1.95 6.27
N ALA A 13 -16.67 3.06 5.70
CA ALA A 13 -15.35 3.12 5.10
C ALA A 13 -14.23 2.90 6.13
N MET A 14 -14.29 3.59 7.28
CA MET A 14 -13.29 3.48 8.35
C MET A 14 -13.36 2.14 9.08
N PHE A 15 -14.55 1.63 9.32
CA PHE A 15 -14.73 0.29 9.87
C PHE A 15 -14.13 -0.78 8.96
N HIS A 16 -14.38 -0.70 7.65
CA HIS A 16 -13.76 -1.60 6.70
C HIS A 16 -12.24 -1.40 6.62
N PHE A 17 -11.74 -0.17 6.76
CA PHE A 17 -10.30 0.10 6.82
C PHE A 17 -9.64 -0.62 7.99
N MET A 18 -10.24 -0.55 9.17
CA MET A 18 -9.75 -1.21 10.38
C MET A 18 -9.75 -2.75 10.21
N THR A 19 -10.86 -3.35 9.82
CA THR A 19 -10.96 -4.82 9.65
C THR A 19 -10.05 -5.29 8.52
N HIS A 20 -9.97 -4.53 7.41
CA HIS A 20 -9.09 -4.81 6.28
C HIS A 20 -7.61 -4.82 6.69
N ALA A 21 -7.17 -3.91 7.57
CA ALA A 21 -5.80 -3.89 8.04
C ALA A 21 -5.42 -5.22 8.72
N PHE A 22 -6.29 -5.78 9.55
CA PHE A 22 -6.02 -7.03 10.27
C PHE A 22 -5.93 -8.24 9.34
N PHE A 23 -6.94 -8.49 8.53
CA PHE A 23 -6.90 -9.68 7.67
C PHE A 23 -5.91 -9.54 6.50
N LYS A 24 -5.62 -8.31 6.04
CA LYS A 24 -4.66 -8.08 4.98
C LYS A 24 -3.22 -8.30 5.50
N ALA A 25 -2.89 -7.73 6.66
CA ALA A 25 -1.60 -7.97 7.29
C ALA A 25 -1.39 -9.47 7.59
N LEU A 26 -2.42 -10.16 8.09
CA LEU A 26 -2.40 -11.61 8.30
C LEU A 26 -2.05 -12.37 7.01
N LEU A 27 -2.76 -12.07 5.91
CA LEU A 27 -2.55 -12.74 4.63
C LEU A 27 -1.15 -12.50 4.06
N PHE A 28 -0.63 -11.27 4.18
CA PHE A 28 0.72 -10.95 3.71
C PHE A 28 1.81 -11.62 4.55
N LEU A 29 1.68 -11.63 5.88
CA LEU A 29 2.63 -12.34 6.74
C LEU A 29 2.59 -13.85 6.51
N ALA A 30 1.40 -14.42 6.35
CA ALA A 30 1.25 -15.84 6.05
C ALA A 30 1.78 -16.19 4.65
N ALA A 31 1.59 -15.34 3.65
CA ALA A 31 2.21 -15.50 2.33
C ALA A 31 3.75 -15.42 2.41
N GLY A 32 4.29 -14.47 3.19
CA GLY A 32 5.71 -14.39 3.48
C GLY A 32 6.25 -15.66 4.13
N SER A 33 5.52 -16.21 5.10
CA SER A 33 5.83 -17.50 5.75
C SER A 33 5.87 -18.65 4.74
N VAL A 34 4.89 -18.73 3.83
CA VAL A 34 4.88 -19.76 2.76
C VAL A 34 6.08 -19.60 1.84
N ILE A 35 6.35 -18.38 1.37
CA ILE A 35 7.49 -18.09 0.47
C ILE A 35 8.81 -18.45 1.15
N HIS A 36 8.98 -18.13 2.43
CA HIS A 36 10.15 -18.49 3.20
C HIS A 36 10.32 -20.03 3.31
N ALA A 37 9.21 -20.75 3.46
CA ALA A 37 9.24 -22.22 3.58
C ALA A 37 9.52 -22.94 2.27
N VAL A 38 9.11 -22.38 1.11
CA VAL A 38 9.21 -23.05 -0.19
C VAL A 38 10.22 -22.39 -1.16
N HIS A 39 10.79 -21.25 -0.79
CA HIS A 39 11.76 -20.46 -1.56
C HIS A 39 11.33 -20.10 -2.99
N THR A 40 10.01 -19.99 -3.22
CA THR A 40 9.45 -19.58 -4.51
C THR A 40 8.18 -18.76 -4.32
N GLN A 41 7.93 -17.83 -5.24
CA GLN A 41 6.67 -17.06 -5.32
C GLN A 41 5.70 -17.66 -6.35
N ASN A 42 6.14 -18.61 -7.15
CA ASN A 42 5.30 -19.19 -8.20
C ASN A 42 4.35 -20.24 -7.61
N ILE A 43 3.06 -19.90 -7.54
CA ILE A 43 2.00 -20.78 -7.03
C ILE A 43 1.82 -22.06 -7.83
N GLU A 44 2.22 -22.09 -9.11
CA GLU A 44 2.17 -23.29 -9.94
C GLU A 44 3.18 -24.36 -9.49
N ARG A 45 4.24 -23.95 -8.80
CA ARG A 45 5.26 -24.83 -8.23
C ARG A 45 4.96 -25.26 -6.80
N MET A 46 3.93 -24.71 -6.18
CA MET A 46 3.48 -25.04 -4.83
C MET A 46 2.45 -26.18 -4.87
N GLY A 47 1.95 -26.60 -3.72
CA GLY A 47 0.87 -27.57 -3.55
C GLY A 47 1.12 -28.49 -2.37
N GLY A 48 0.03 -29.02 -1.77
CA GLY A 48 0.09 -29.97 -0.68
C GLY A 48 0.74 -29.47 0.61
N LEU A 49 0.76 -28.14 0.83
CA LEU A 49 1.43 -27.54 1.99
C LEU A 49 0.60 -27.61 3.28
N TRP A 50 -0.67 -28.00 3.21
CA TRP A 50 -1.56 -28.04 4.38
C TRP A 50 -1.01 -28.84 5.55
N LYS A 51 -0.46 -30.05 5.26
CA LYS A 51 0.12 -30.92 6.29
C LYS A 51 1.53 -30.51 6.70
N ARG A 52 2.24 -29.75 5.86
CA ARG A 52 3.62 -29.32 6.10
C ARG A 52 3.72 -28.01 6.85
N LEU A 53 2.67 -27.18 6.78
CA LEU A 53 2.56 -25.89 7.44
C LEU A 53 1.30 -25.87 8.34
N PRO A 54 1.31 -26.62 9.45
CA PRO A 54 0.12 -26.84 10.29
C PRO A 54 -0.34 -25.60 11.03
N VAL A 55 0.47 -24.58 11.19
CA VAL A 55 0.08 -23.28 11.80
C VAL A 55 -0.20 -22.26 10.74
N THR A 56 0.69 -22.07 9.77
CA THR A 56 0.53 -21.06 8.70
C THR A 56 -0.70 -21.34 7.82
N GLY A 57 -1.00 -22.61 7.52
CA GLY A 57 -2.17 -22.98 6.70
C GLY A 57 -3.51 -22.52 7.27
N PRO A 58 -3.86 -22.91 8.52
CA PRO A 58 -5.07 -22.44 9.17
C PRO A 58 -5.14 -20.92 9.34
N LEU A 59 -4.03 -20.25 9.67
CA LEU A 59 -3.98 -18.80 9.78
C LEU A 59 -4.23 -18.11 8.42
N PHE A 60 -3.67 -18.67 7.34
CA PHE A 60 -3.97 -18.21 5.99
C PHE A 60 -5.45 -18.41 5.62
N LEU A 61 -6.03 -19.55 6.00
CA LEU A 61 -7.45 -19.84 5.77
C LEU A 61 -8.35 -18.82 6.48
N ILE A 62 -8.07 -18.48 7.75
CA ILE A 62 -8.79 -17.44 8.49
C ILE A 62 -8.75 -16.12 7.72
N GLY A 63 -7.59 -15.72 7.22
CA GLY A 63 -7.45 -14.53 6.39
C GLY A 63 -8.28 -14.61 5.10
N CYS A 64 -8.30 -15.77 4.43
CA CYS A 64 -9.11 -15.99 3.23
C CYS A 64 -10.61 -15.90 3.51
N LEU A 65 -11.08 -16.47 4.62
CA LEU A 65 -12.49 -16.41 5.03
C LEU A 65 -12.89 -14.98 5.37
N ALA A 66 -12.02 -14.25 6.08
CA ALA A 66 -12.26 -12.87 6.43
C ALA A 66 -12.32 -11.96 5.19
N ILE A 67 -11.35 -12.03 4.28
CA ILE A 67 -11.35 -11.22 3.06
C ILE A 67 -12.48 -11.61 2.08
N ALA A 68 -12.89 -12.87 2.04
CA ALA A 68 -14.04 -13.31 1.25
C ALA A 68 -15.36 -12.71 1.76
N GLY A 69 -15.43 -12.36 3.06
CA GLY A 69 -16.65 -11.88 3.69
C GLY A 69 -17.59 -13.02 4.08
N VAL A 70 -17.02 -14.11 4.56
CA VAL A 70 -17.81 -15.23 5.12
C VAL A 70 -18.39 -14.80 6.47
N PRO A 71 -19.68 -15.12 6.77
CA PRO A 71 -20.28 -14.80 8.07
C PRO A 71 -19.41 -15.19 9.26
N VAL A 72 -19.52 -14.45 10.36
CA VAL A 72 -18.71 -14.56 11.59
C VAL A 72 -17.35 -13.85 11.50
N PHE A 73 -16.72 -13.75 10.35
CA PHE A 73 -15.45 -13.04 10.18
C PHE A 73 -15.65 -11.53 10.01
N SER A 74 -14.65 -10.75 10.43
CA SER A 74 -14.74 -9.28 10.46
C SER A 74 -15.00 -8.64 9.09
N GLY A 75 -14.50 -9.25 8.02
CA GLY A 75 -14.73 -8.78 6.66
C GLY A 75 -16.17 -8.89 6.18
N PHE A 76 -16.98 -9.78 6.75
CA PHE A 76 -18.41 -9.88 6.47
C PHE A 76 -19.14 -8.62 6.93
N PHE A 77 -19.02 -8.27 8.21
CA PHE A 77 -19.70 -7.12 8.80
C PHE A 77 -19.32 -5.81 8.11
N SER A 78 -18.03 -5.62 7.86
CA SER A 78 -17.55 -4.38 7.24
C SER A 78 -17.90 -4.24 5.76
N LYS A 79 -17.98 -5.35 5.00
CA LYS A 79 -18.44 -5.33 3.61
C LYS A 79 -19.95 -5.10 3.50
N GLU A 80 -20.69 -5.71 4.41
CA GLU A 80 -22.12 -5.50 4.49
C GLU A 80 -22.46 -4.03 4.71
N GLU A 81 -21.80 -3.38 5.65
CA GLU A 81 -21.97 -1.95 5.94
C GLU A 81 -21.73 -1.07 4.71
N ILE A 82 -20.69 -1.39 3.92
CA ILE A 82 -20.45 -0.71 2.63
C ILE A 82 -21.60 -0.95 1.64
N LEU A 83 -22.07 -2.19 1.51
CA LEU A 83 -23.16 -2.53 0.60
C LEU A 83 -24.46 -1.81 0.97
N LEU A 84 -24.77 -1.74 2.28
CA LEU A 84 -25.91 -1.02 2.80
C LEU A 84 -25.84 0.48 2.50
N THR A 85 -24.69 1.08 2.73
CA THR A 85 -24.46 2.51 2.45
C THR A 85 -24.66 2.84 0.97
N VAL A 86 -24.10 2.03 0.06
CA VAL A 86 -24.22 2.22 -1.39
C VAL A 86 -25.66 2.01 -1.85
N LEU A 87 -26.38 1.05 -1.24
CA LEU A 87 -27.77 0.78 -1.53
C LEU A 87 -28.68 1.92 -1.07
N ALA A 88 -28.45 2.45 0.14
CA ALA A 88 -29.19 3.57 0.70
C ALA A 88 -29.02 4.87 -0.12
N ASP A 89 -27.84 5.05 -0.72
CA ASP A 89 -27.54 6.16 -1.66
C ASP A 89 -28.20 5.98 -3.05
N GLY A 90 -28.95 4.87 -3.26
CA GLY A 90 -29.68 4.61 -4.51
C GLY A 90 -28.78 4.22 -5.69
N ARG A 91 -27.52 3.93 -5.48
CA ARG A 91 -26.54 3.61 -6.54
C ARG A 91 -26.56 2.11 -6.90
N PHE A 92 -27.63 1.62 -7.45
CA PHE A 92 -27.85 0.19 -7.74
C PHE A 92 -26.77 -0.43 -8.64
N VAL A 93 -26.22 0.31 -9.61
CA VAL A 93 -25.15 -0.19 -10.49
C VAL A 93 -23.87 -0.44 -9.67
N LEU A 94 -23.50 0.47 -8.79
CA LEU A 94 -22.33 0.32 -7.93
C LEU A 94 -22.53 -0.80 -6.91
N PHE A 95 -23.76 -0.97 -6.39
CA PHE A 95 -24.12 -2.10 -5.54
C PHE A 95 -23.92 -3.44 -6.26
N GLY A 96 -24.42 -3.58 -7.49
CA GLY A 96 -24.23 -4.77 -8.31
C GLY A 96 -22.75 -5.06 -8.61
N LEU A 97 -21.96 -4.03 -8.93
CA LEU A 97 -20.52 -4.16 -9.13
C LEU A 97 -19.78 -4.57 -7.85
N ALA A 98 -20.21 -4.07 -6.69
CA ALA A 98 -19.65 -4.46 -5.40
C ALA A 98 -19.95 -5.93 -5.06
N LEU A 99 -21.15 -6.43 -5.36
CA LEU A 99 -21.49 -7.85 -5.22
C LEU A 99 -20.65 -8.72 -6.16
N LEU A 100 -20.51 -8.34 -7.43
CA LEU A 100 -19.65 -9.05 -8.38
C LEU A 100 -18.19 -9.09 -7.89
N THR A 101 -17.68 -7.97 -7.40
CA THR A 101 -16.34 -7.89 -6.83
C THR A 101 -16.19 -8.80 -5.61
N SER A 102 -17.23 -8.95 -4.79
CA SER A 102 -17.24 -9.88 -3.65
C SER A 102 -17.09 -11.34 -4.10
N ILE A 103 -17.84 -11.75 -5.14
CA ILE A 103 -17.73 -13.10 -5.75
C ILE A 103 -16.31 -13.33 -6.28
N LEU A 104 -15.79 -12.38 -7.06
CA LEU A 104 -14.45 -12.49 -7.63
C LEU A 104 -13.35 -12.52 -6.55
N THR A 105 -13.51 -11.74 -5.47
CA THR A 105 -12.60 -11.74 -4.33
C THR A 105 -12.56 -13.10 -3.65
N ALA A 106 -13.70 -13.69 -3.35
CA ALA A 106 -13.79 -15.01 -2.76
C ALA A 106 -13.18 -16.06 -3.71
N PHE A 107 -13.48 -15.98 -4.99
CA PHE A 107 -12.95 -16.90 -6.00
C PHE A 107 -11.43 -16.88 -6.07
N TYR A 108 -10.79 -15.71 -6.26
CA TYR A 108 -9.33 -15.68 -6.44
C TYR A 108 -8.56 -16.01 -5.15
N MET A 109 -9.10 -15.65 -3.98
CA MET A 109 -8.46 -16.00 -2.70
C MET A 109 -8.52 -17.50 -2.43
N PHE A 110 -9.66 -18.14 -2.71
CA PHE A 110 -9.77 -19.60 -2.54
C PHE A 110 -9.07 -20.36 -3.67
N ARG A 111 -8.97 -19.82 -4.90
CA ARG A 111 -8.07 -20.34 -5.93
C ARG A 111 -6.64 -20.38 -5.40
N LEU A 112 -6.14 -19.28 -4.83
CA LEU A 112 -4.81 -19.21 -4.24
C LEU A 112 -4.65 -20.25 -3.11
N PHE A 113 -5.63 -20.33 -2.21
CA PHE A 113 -5.61 -21.28 -1.10
C PHE A 113 -5.54 -22.74 -1.58
N TYR A 114 -6.38 -23.14 -2.52
CA TYR A 114 -6.39 -24.49 -3.04
C TYR A 114 -5.11 -24.83 -3.79
N LEU A 115 -4.57 -23.92 -4.60
CA LEU A 115 -3.34 -24.13 -5.32
C LEU A 115 -2.11 -24.25 -4.42
N VAL A 116 -2.07 -23.55 -3.31
CA VAL A 116 -0.91 -23.53 -2.40
C VAL A 116 -0.99 -24.67 -1.37
N PHE A 117 -2.13 -24.81 -0.72
CA PHE A 117 -2.24 -25.70 0.43
C PHE A 117 -2.80 -27.08 0.12
N MET A 118 -3.64 -27.20 -0.92
CA MET A 118 -4.32 -28.46 -1.25
C MET A 118 -3.62 -29.20 -2.40
N GLY A 119 -4.10 -30.42 -2.67
CA GLY A 119 -3.57 -31.28 -3.73
C GLY A 119 -2.22 -31.89 -3.40
N SER A 120 -1.53 -32.37 -4.43
CA SER A 120 -0.18 -32.95 -4.35
C SER A 120 0.90 -31.90 -4.57
N PRO A 121 2.11 -32.05 -3.97
CA PRO A 121 3.23 -31.16 -4.25
C PRO A 121 3.61 -31.21 -5.73
N ARG A 122 3.67 -30.07 -6.40
CA ARG A 122 3.96 -29.97 -7.84
C ARG A 122 5.44 -29.80 -8.16
N HIS A 123 6.26 -29.56 -7.15
CA HIS A 123 7.71 -29.53 -7.26
C HIS A 123 8.34 -30.30 -6.09
N LYS A 124 9.53 -30.91 -6.31
CA LYS A 124 10.28 -31.54 -5.23
C LYS A 124 10.82 -30.46 -4.30
N ILE A 125 10.03 -30.09 -3.30
CA ILE A 125 10.46 -29.24 -2.20
C ILE A 125 10.98 -30.19 -1.13
N THR A 126 12.30 -30.28 -0.96
CA THR A 126 12.95 -31.26 -0.10
C THR A 126 12.76 -30.98 1.38
N GLU A 127 12.79 -29.72 1.78
CA GLU A 127 12.64 -29.33 3.17
C GLU A 127 11.68 -28.14 3.29
N VAL A 128 10.53 -28.37 3.92
CA VAL A 128 9.56 -27.33 4.24
C VAL A 128 9.54 -27.19 5.76
N HIS A 129 9.98 -26.07 6.25
CA HIS A 129 9.94 -25.74 7.68
C HIS A 129 8.83 -24.74 7.97
N GLU A 130 8.14 -24.94 9.09
CA GLU A 130 7.16 -23.98 9.58
C GLU A 130 7.87 -22.66 9.97
N ALA A 131 7.18 -21.53 9.86
CA ALA A 131 7.71 -20.24 10.22
C ALA A 131 8.20 -20.20 11.68
N PRO A 132 9.26 -19.43 11.97
CA PRO A 132 9.74 -19.25 13.34
C PRO A 132 8.67 -18.59 14.25
N ALA A 133 8.79 -18.78 15.55
CA ALA A 133 7.82 -18.28 16.54
C ALA A 133 7.60 -16.76 16.45
N VAL A 134 8.65 -16.00 16.10
CA VAL A 134 8.61 -14.54 15.91
C VAL A 134 7.63 -14.13 14.79
N MET A 135 7.48 -14.94 13.74
CA MET A 135 6.50 -14.69 12.67
C MET A 135 5.11 -15.21 13.06
N LYS A 136 5.04 -16.37 13.72
CA LYS A 136 3.75 -16.98 14.11
C LYS A 136 2.98 -16.17 15.14
N GLY A 137 3.66 -15.58 16.11
CA GLY A 137 3.03 -14.76 17.17
C GLY A 137 2.14 -13.63 16.58
N PRO A 138 2.70 -12.71 15.80
CA PRO A 138 1.91 -11.65 15.16
C PRO A 138 0.77 -12.18 14.27
N MET A 139 1.00 -13.27 13.53
CA MET A 139 -0.05 -13.88 12.70
C MET A 139 -1.22 -14.39 13.53
N VAL A 140 -0.98 -15.02 14.68
CA VAL A 140 -2.04 -15.49 15.59
C VAL A 140 -2.86 -14.32 16.14
N VAL A 141 -2.19 -13.24 16.59
CA VAL A 141 -2.87 -12.03 17.06
C VAL A 141 -3.75 -11.43 15.96
N LEU A 142 -3.21 -11.29 14.75
CA LEU A 142 -3.97 -10.77 13.62
C LEU A 142 -5.12 -11.68 13.21
N ALA A 143 -4.98 -13.00 13.32
CA ALA A 143 -6.06 -13.93 13.05
C ALA A 143 -7.20 -13.79 14.06
N ILE A 144 -6.89 -13.65 15.36
CA ILE A 144 -7.88 -13.37 16.40
C ILE A 144 -8.61 -12.05 16.08
N LEU A 145 -7.87 -10.99 15.75
CA LEU A 145 -8.45 -9.70 15.40
C LEU A 145 -9.28 -9.77 14.10
N ALA A 146 -8.87 -10.57 13.11
CA ALA A 146 -9.64 -10.79 11.89
C ALA A 146 -10.97 -11.52 12.10
N VAL A 147 -11.13 -12.20 13.24
CA VAL A 147 -12.41 -12.80 13.65
C VAL A 147 -13.21 -11.81 14.51
N ILE A 148 -12.62 -11.29 15.58
CA ILE A 148 -13.39 -10.57 16.62
C ILE A 148 -13.67 -9.11 16.29
N SER A 149 -12.82 -8.44 15.51
CA SER A 149 -12.97 -6.99 15.24
C SER A 149 -14.26 -6.63 14.48
N GLY A 150 -14.89 -7.60 13.82
CA GLY A 150 -16.18 -7.41 13.18
C GLY A 150 -17.31 -7.14 14.16
N PHE A 151 -17.25 -7.72 15.34
CA PHE A 151 -18.30 -7.59 16.35
C PHE A 151 -18.34 -6.23 17.05
N VAL A 152 -17.31 -5.40 16.87
CA VAL A 152 -17.24 -4.06 17.46
C VAL A 152 -18.27 -3.10 16.85
N HIS A 153 -18.80 -3.42 15.67
CA HIS A 153 -19.80 -2.63 14.95
C HIS A 153 -20.82 -3.55 14.30
N THR A 154 -21.78 -4.02 15.05
CA THR A 154 -22.84 -4.89 14.57
C THR A 154 -24.18 -4.52 15.22
N HIS A 155 -25.27 -4.77 14.52
CA HIS A 155 -26.62 -4.57 15.08
C HIS A 155 -26.92 -5.48 16.29
N TRP A 156 -26.15 -6.55 16.48
CA TRP A 156 -26.38 -7.53 17.58
C TRP A 156 -25.60 -7.22 18.85
N PHE A 157 -24.40 -6.66 18.75
CA PHE A 157 -23.49 -6.41 19.87
C PHE A 157 -23.28 -4.92 20.16
N GLY A 158 -23.91 -4.04 19.33
CA GLY A 158 -23.82 -2.59 19.47
C GLY A 158 -22.94 -1.93 18.39
N THR A 159 -23.20 -0.65 18.21
CA THR A 159 -22.56 0.21 17.21
C THR A 159 -21.35 0.97 17.77
N PHE A 160 -20.63 0.36 18.72
CA PHE A 160 -19.56 1.01 19.48
C PHE A 160 -18.55 1.77 18.61
N PHE A 161 -18.11 1.16 17.50
CA PHE A 161 -17.18 1.83 16.60
C PHE A 161 -17.82 3.06 15.92
N GLY A 162 -19.06 2.93 15.47
CA GLY A 162 -19.80 4.04 14.85
C GLY A 162 -20.04 5.17 15.84
N ASP A 163 -20.46 4.85 17.07
CA ASP A 163 -20.73 5.82 18.13
C ASP A 163 -19.47 6.57 18.56
N TRP A 164 -18.35 5.82 18.69
CA TRP A 164 -17.06 6.41 18.99
C TRP A 164 -16.57 7.34 17.86
N PHE A 165 -16.72 6.90 16.61
CA PHE A 165 -16.27 7.66 15.45
C PHE A 165 -17.15 8.90 15.18
N SER A 166 -18.47 8.80 15.36
CA SER A 166 -19.42 9.90 15.20
C SER A 166 -19.42 10.86 16.38
N GLY A 167 -19.11 10.41 17.59
CA GLY A 167 -18.96 11.24 18.79
C GLY A 167 -17.90 12.33 18.68
N ALA A 168 -17.01 12.24 17.68
CA ALA A 168 -16.09 13.30 17.28
C ALA A 168 -16.78 14.48 16.53
N GLN A 169 -18.10 14.58 16.55
CA GLN A 169 -18.96 15.72 16.12
C GLN A 169 -18.86 16.22 14.66
N TRP A 170 -18.14 15.50 13.78
CA TRP A 170 -17.88 16.00 12.43
C TRP A 170 -18.75 15.36 11.33
N ILE A 171 -19.48 14.30 11.65
CA ILE A 171 -20.16 13.49 10.63
C ILE A 171 -21.54 13.08 11.14
N GLY A 172 -22.60 13.55 10.49
CA GLY A 172 -23.96 13.04 10.70
C GLY A 172 -24.00 11.57 10.28
N VAL A 173 -24.14 10.67 11.24
CA VAL A 173 -24.27 9.23 10.97
C VAL A 173 -25.74 8.88 10.97
N GLU A 174 -26.31 8.70 9.79
CA GLU A 174 -27.62 8.04 9.67
C GLU A 174 -27.38 6.54 9.85
N SER A 175 -27.96 5.96 10.88
CA SER A 175 -28.04 4.52 11.06
C SER A 175 -28.97 3.95 9.98
N VAL A 176 -28.41 3.37 8.93
CA VAL A 176 -29.20 2.66 7.92
C VAL A 176 -29.67 1.36 8.53
N SER A 177 -31.00 1.19 8.66
CA SER A 177 -31.58 -0.10 9.07
C SER A 177 -31.21 -1.17 8.03
N ALA A 178 -30.44 -2.16 8.45
CA ALA A 178 -29.95 -3.21 7.56
C ALA A 178 -31.09 -4.18 7.20
N PRO A 179 -31.56 -4.22 5.95
CA PRO A 179 -32.48 -5.25 5.52
C PRO A 179 -31.76 -6.60 5.46
N ILE A 180 -32.28 -7.60 6.15
CA ILE A 180 -31.70 -8.95 6.27
C ILE A 180 -31.35 -9.58 4.91
N TRP A 181 -32.08 -9.24 3.86
CA TRP A 181 -31.82 -9.77 2.51
C TRP A 181 -30.43 -9.38 1.98
N VAL A 182 -29.87 -8.21 2.33
CA VAL A 182 -28.53 -7.80 1.91
C VAL A 182 -27.47 -8.72 2.51
N MET A 183 -27.63 -9.07 3.80
CA MET A 183 -26.75 -10.04 4.49
C MET A 183 -26.79 -11.41 3.79
N ILE A 184 -28.00 -11.88 3.44
CA ILE A 184 -28.19 -13.16 2.77
C ILE A 184 -27.52 -13.13 1.39
N VAL A 185 -27.73 -12.07 0.59
CA VAL A 185 -27.14 -11.93 -0.74
C VAL A 185 -25.62 -11.81 -0.67
N ALA A 186 -25.08 -11.03 0.26
CA ALA A 186 -23.64 -10.90 0.45
C ALA A 186 -22.99 -12.25 0.83
N SER A 187 -23.62 -12.99 1.75
CA SER A 187 -23.18 -14.34 2.14
C SER A 187 -23.24 -15.32 0.98
N ALA A 188 -24.33 -15.31 0.22
CA ALA A 188 -24.49 -16.16 -0.95
C ALA A 188 -23.43 -15.87 -2.02
N CYS A 189 -23.10 -14.59 -2.26
CA CYS A 189 -22.03 -14.18 -3.17
C CYS A 189 -20.66 -14.71 -2.73
N ALA A 190 -20.33 -14.59 -1.42
CA ALA A 190 -19.08 -15.12 -0.89
C ALA A 190 -19.00 -16.65 -1.03
N LEU A 191 -20.04 -17.37 -0.64
CA LEU A 191 -20.10 -18.84 -0.76
C LEU A 191 -20.08 -19.30 -2.22
N MET A 192 -20.73 -18.59 -3.13
CA MET A 192 -20.70 -18.87 -4.56
C MET A 192 -19.27 -18.75 -5.11
N GLY A 193 -18.54 -17.69 -4.76
CA GLY A 193 -17.14 -17.53 -5.16
C GLY A 193 -16.25 -18.65 -4.64
N ILE A 194 -16.42 -19.05 -3.38
CA ILE A 194 -15.72 -20.19 -2.78
C ILE A 194 -16.07 -21.49 -3.49
N GLY A 195 -17.35 -21.75 -3.75
CA GLY A 195 -17.84 -22.95 -4.43
C GLY A 195 -17.29 -23.08 -5.85
N LEU A 196 -17.29 -21.99 -6.62
CA LEU A 196 -16.70 -21.94 -7.96
C LEU A 196 -15.18 -22.23 -7.92
N ALA A 197 -14.46 -21.67 -6.96
CA ALA A 197 -13.04 -21.96 -6.77
C ALA A 197 -12.81 -23.42 -6.39
N TYR A 198 -13.65 -24.00 -5.51
CA TYR A 198 -13.56 -25.42 -5.14
C TYR A 198 -13.82 -26.36 -6.32
N GLN A 199 -14.86 -26.08 -7.11
CA GLN A 199 -15.16 -26.90 -8.31
C GLN A 199 -14.00 -26.94 -9.30
N ARG A 200 -13.30 -25.78 -9.46
CA ARG A 200 -12.21 -25.68 -10.44
C ARG A 200 -10.86 -26.17 -9.92
N TYR A 201 -10.57 -25.93 -8.63
CA TYR A 201 -9.23 -26.12 -8.06
C TYR A 201 -9.18 -27.03 -6.83
N GLY A 202 -10.34 -27.47 -6.29
CA GLY A 202 -10.40 -28.20 -5.03
C GLY A 202 -10.07 -29.69 -5.15
N LYS A 203 -10.43 -30.36 -6.24
CA LYS A 203 -10.32 -31.83 -6.38
C LYS A 203 -8.98 -32.26 -6.97
N GLU A 204 -8.52 -31.62 -8.01
CA GLU A 204 -7.16 -31.74 -8.56
C GLU A 204 -6.82 -30.40 -9.21
N PRO A 205 -5.79 -29.70 -8.72
CA PRO A 205 -5.37 -28.46 -9.35
C PRO A 205 -4.86 -28.78 -10.77
N GLN A 206 -5.73 -28.58 -11.75
CA GLN A 206 -5.34 -28.74 -13.15
C GLN A 206 -4.18 -27.77 -13.42
N LYS A 207 -3.14 -28.27 -14.12
CA LYS A 207 -2.15 -27.40 -14.74
C LYS A 207 -2.93 -26.37 -15.52
N GLU A 208 -2.72 -25.08 -15.23
CA GLU A 208 -3.32 -24.05 -16.05
C GLU A 208 -2.85 -24.26 -17.48
N THR A 209 -3.74 -24.80 -18.30
CA THR A 209 -3.51 -24.87 -19.75
C THR A 209 -3.43 -23.42 -20.22
N LYS A 210 -2.33 -23.08 -20.85
CA LYS A 210 -2.23 -21.82 -21.58
C LYS A 210 -3.36 -21.82 -22.60
N GLY A 211 -4.45 -21.13 -22.29
CA GLY A 211 -5.60 -21.10 -23.18
C GLY A 211 -5.25 -20.29 -24.41
N GLU A 212 -5.69 -20.77 -25.54
CA GLU A 212 -5.51 -20.13 -26.85
C GLU A 212 -6.53 -19.00 -27.11
N GLY A 213 -7.39 -18.68 -26.10
CA GLY A 213 -8.42 -17.67 -26.24
C GLY A 213 -7.93 -16.24 -26.01
N LEU A 214 -8.42 -15.30 -26.83
CA LEU A 214 -8.08 -13.87 -26.75
C LEU A 214 -8.34 -13.26 -25.35
N ILE A 215 -9.43 -13.65 -24.72
CA ILE A 215 -9.80 -13.22 -23.35
C ILE A 215 -8.77 -13.75 -22.34
N GLN A 216 -8.36 -15.00 -22.48
CA GLN A 216 -7.39 -15.60 -21.57
C GLN A 216 -6.00 -14.96 -21.74
N ALA A 217 -5.59 -14.65 -22.96
CA ALA A 217 -4.36 -13.91 -23.23
C ALA A 217 -4.40 -12.50 -22.61
N LEU A 218 -5.53 -11.80 -22.73
CA LEU A 218 -5.74 -10.48 -22.10
C LEU A 218 -5.63 -10.56 -20.58
N LEU A 219 -6.26 -11.56 -19.96
CA LEU A 219 -6.22 -11.76 -18.51
C LEU A 219 -4.80 -12.14 -18.03
N GLN A 220 -4.08 -13.01 -18.77
CA GLN A 220 -2.72 -13.41 -18.44
C GLN A 220 -1.73 -12.25 -18.55
N GLN A 221 -1.94 -11.33 -19.50
CA GLN A 221 -1.12 -10.13 -19.67
C GLN A 221 -1.59 -8.93 -18.81
N GLY A 222 -2.48 -9.16 -17.83
CA GLY A 222 -3.00 -8.11 -16.98
C GLY A 222 -3.62 -6.94 -17.77
N PHE A 223 -4.37 -7.24 -18.84
CA PHE A 223 -4.95 -6.26 -19.79
C PHE A 223 -3.91 -5.34 -20.44
N TYR A 224 -2.65 -5.77 -20.50
CA TYR A 224 -1.50 -4.97 -20.99
C TYR A 224 -1.29 -3.65 -20.23
N ILE A 225 -1.84 -3.51 -19.02
CA ILE A 225 -1.69 -2.30 -18.20
C ILE A 225 -0.22 -2.05 -17.88
N ASP A 226 0.52 -3.09 -17.49
CA ASP A 226 1.95 -2.96 -17.20
C ASP A 226 2.76 -2.53 -18.45
N ALA A 227 2.41 -3.04 -19.62
CA ALA A 227 3.04 -2.62 -20.88
C ALA A 227 2.73 -1.15 -21.21
N LEU A 228 1.51 -0.69 -20.92
CA LEU A 228 1.13 0.71 -21.06
C LEU A 228 1.93 1.59 -20.09
N TYR A 229 2.02 1.22 -18.83
CA TYR A 229 2.81 1.96 -17.83
C TYR A 229 4.29 2.04 -18.21
N GLN A 230 4.87 0.93 -18.67
CA GLN A 230 6.27 0.90 -19.13
C GLN A 230 6.51 1.87 -20.29
N ARG A 231 5.60 1.92 -21.25
CA ARG A 231 5.74 2.77 -22.44
C ARG A 231 5.41 4.25 -22.20
N THR A 232 4.62 4.55 -21.19
CA THR A 232 4.19 5.93 -20.90
C THR A 232 4.87 6.48 -19.66
N VAL A 233 4.48 6.01 -18.47
CA VAL A 233 4.93 6.58 -17.19
C VAL A 233 6.42 6.34 -16.98
N VAL A 234 6.88 5.10 -17.16
CA VAL A 234 8.30 4.76 -16.95
C VAL A 234 9.18 5.46 -17.98
N PHE A 235 8.76 5.53 -19.23
CA PHE A 235 9.48 6.29 -20.27
C PHE A 235 9.59 7.77 -19.88
N PHE A 236 8.47 8.41 -19.51
CA PHE A 236 8.46 9.82 -19.11
C PHE A 236 9.34 10.09 -17.89
N THR A 237 9.22 9.27 -16.85
CA THR A 237 10.06 9.41 -15.64
C THR A 237 11.53 9.21 -15.95
N THR A 238 11.88 8.30 -16.85
CA THR A 238 13.24 8.09 -17.32
C THR A 238 13.79 9.32 -18.04
N VAL A 239 13.02 9.90 -18.95
CA VAL A 239 13.42 11.14 -19.66
C VAL A 239 13.63 12.29 -18.69
N VAL A 240 12.71 12.50 -17.74
CA VAL A 240 12.84 13.54 -16.71
C VAL A 240 14.07 13.30 -15.83
N SER A 241 14.34 12.05 -15.48
CA SER A 241 15.53 11.67 -14.69
C SER A 241 16.84 12.01 -15.44
N TYR A 242 16.91 11.72 -16.73
CA TYR A 242 18.07 12.12 -17.56
C TYR A 242 18.22 13.64 -17.66
N LEU A 243 17.13 14.37 -17.85
CA LEU A 243 17.16 15.82 -17.85
C LEU A 243 17.67 16.39 -16.52
N ALA A 244 17.16 15.89 -15.40
CA ALA A 244 17.61 16.29 -14.07
C ALA A 244 19.10 15.97 -13.86
N TYR A 245 19.55 14.80 -14.28
CA TYR A 245 20.95 14.39 -14.21
C TYR A 245 21.87 15.34 -15.01
N TYR A 246 21.48 15.71 -16.23
CA TYR A 246 22.29 16.64 -17.03
C TYR A 246 22.27 18.06 -16.47
N LEU A 247 21.13 18.53 -15.95
CA LEU A 247 21.04 19.81 -15.25
C LEU A 247 21.98 19.84 -14.03
N GLU A 248 22.02 18.77 -13.26
CA GLU A 248 22.91 18.66 -12.10
C GLU A 248 24.38 18.80 -12.54
N ILE A 249 24.81 18.02 -13.53
CA ILE A 249 26.22 18.01 -13.96
C ILE A 249 26.62 19.30 -14.65
N TYR A 250 25.85 19.77 -15.60
CA TYR A 250 26.27 20.87 -16.48
C TYR A 250 25.88 22.26 -15.98
N VAL A 251 24.93 22.35 -15.04
CA VAL A 251 24.53 23.64 -14.50
C VAL A 251 24.93 23.75 -13.03
N VAL A 252 24.41 22.88 -12.18
CA VAL A 252 24.61 23.01 -10.72
C VAL A 252 26.07 22.85 -10.34
N GLN A 253 26.73 21.79 -10.79
CA GLN A 253 28.15 21.55 -10.48
C GLN A 253 29.08 22.59 -11.08
N VAL A 254 28.78 23.10 -12.26
CA VAL A 254 29.57 24.19 -12.89
C VAL A 254 29.45 25.47 -12.08
N VAL A 255 28.24 25.84 -11.67
CA VAL A 255 28.01 27.02 -10.81
C VAL A 255 28.73 26.85 -9.47
N GLU A 256 28.60 25.68 -8.85
CA GLU A 256 29.31 25.36 -7.59
C GLU A 256 30.83 25.52 -7.74
N GLN A 257 31.42 24.97 -8.80
CA GLN A 257 32.85 25.09 -9.08
C GLN A 257 33.28 26.53 -9.30
N MET A 258 32.47 27.32 -10.03
CA MET A 258 32.76 28.75 -10.22
C MET A 258 32.74 29.53 -8.90
N VAL A 259 31.72 29.32 -8.07
CA VAL A 259 31.59 29.98 -6.76
C VAL A 259 32.75 29.57 -5.86
N THR A 260 32.98 28.28 -5.72
CA THR A 260 34.06 27.73 -4.86
C THR A 260 35.46 28.19 -5.36
N GLY A 261 35.67 28.17 -6.67
CA GLY A 261 36.90 28.67 -7.29
C GLY A 261 37.13 30.14 -7.01
N THR A 262 36.10 30.97 -7.12
CA THR A 262 36.16 32.42 -6.84
C THR A 262 36.48 32.66 -5.35
N ILE A 263 35.77 31.98 -4.45
CA ILE A 263 36.00 32.08 -3.00
C ILE A 263 37.44 31.68 -2.65
N ASN A 264 37.92 30.57 -3.23
CA ASN A 264 39.30 30.12 -3.00
C ASN A 264 40.35 31.07 -3.56
N ALA A 265 40.10 31.67 -4.72
CA ALA A 265 40.97 32.67 -5.31
C ALA A 265 41.05 33.95 -4.43
N LEU A 266 39.89 34.43 -3.97
CA LEU A 266 39.81 35.56 -3.06
C LEU A 266 40.51 35.23 -1.71
N GLY A 267 40.29 34.04 -1.19
CA GLY A 267 40.94 33.56 0.05
C GLY A 267 42.49 33.53 -0.08
N LYS A 268 42.99 32.97 -1.19
CA LYS A 268 44.45 32.95 -1.48
C LYS A 268 45.03 34.36 -1.64
N THR A 269 44.29 35.26 -2.28
CA THR A 269 44.69 36.66 -2.45
C THR A 269 44.71 37.38 -1.10
N GLY A 270 43.66 37.19 -0.28
CA GLY A 270 43.58 37.72 1.07
C GLY A 270 44.73 37.21 1.98
N ALA A 271 45.03 35.91 1.90
CA ALA A 271 46.14 35.32 2.64
C ALA A 271 47.51 35.92 2.28
N LYS A 272 47.70 36.30 1.00
CA LYS A 272 48.97 36.99 0.57
C LYS A 272 49.09 38.40 1.17
N LEU A 273 47.97 39.06 1.46
CA LEU A 273 47.94 40.38 2.10
C LEU A 273 48.28 40.27 3.61
N GLN A 274 48.17 39.09 4.20
CA GLN A 274 48.55 38.81 5.58
C GLN A 274 50.08 38.53 5.70
N ASN A 275 50.85 39.58 5.77
CA ASN A 275 52.32 39.49 5.83
C ASN A 275 52.90 39.43 7.25
N GLY A 276 52.09 39.44 8.29
CA GLY A 276 52.47 39.43 9.70
C GLY A 276 53.04 40.74 10.26
N HIS A 277 53.15 41.79 9.42
CA HIS A 277 53.64 43.09 9.86
C HIS A 277 52.52 43.98 10.39
N VAL A 278 52.50 44.27 11.68
CA VAL A 278 51.47 45.12 12.35
C VAL A 278 51.34 46.47 11.67
N GLN A 279 52.47 47.04 11.23
CA GLN A 279 52.52 48.33 10.55
C GLN A 279 51.68 48.34 9.23
N THR A 280 51.72 47.24 8.46
CA THR A 280 50.94 47.10 7.23
C THR A 280 49.46 47.05 7.53
N TYR A 281 49.06 46.32 8.56
CA TYR A 281 47.64 46.23 8.98
C TYR A 281 47.10 47.57 9.48
N SER A 282 47.91 48.29 10.28
CA SER A 282 47.55 49.61 10.79
C SER A 282 47.40 50.62 9.65
N LEU A 283 48.29 50.58 8.64
CA LEU A 283 48.21 51.44 7.45
C LEU A 283 46.99 51.14 6.61
N THR A 284 46.70 49.85 6.35
CA THR A 284 45.51 49.44 5.57
C THR A 284 44.20 49.77 6.28
N ALA A 285 44.13 49.60 7.61
CA ALA A 285 42.97 50.00 8.41
C ALA A 285 42.77 51.53 8.36
N PHE A 286 43.83 52.31 8.50
CA PHE A 286 43.78 53.76 8.41
C PHE A 286 43.29 54.23 7.02
N LEU A 287 43.88 53.70 5.94
CA LEU A 287 43.42 53.98 4.58
C LEU A 287 41.97 53.60 4.36
N GLY A 288 41.51 52.46 4.87
CA GLY A 288 40.10 52.04 4.80
C GLY A 288 39.17 53.02 5.48
N ILE A 289 39.55 53.55 6.66
CA ILE A 289 38.77 54.57 7.37
C ILE A 289 38.70 55.88 6.56
N VAL A 290 39.82 56.30 5.97
CA VAL A 290 39.90 57.51 5.13
C VAL A 290 39.01 57.38 3.92
N VAL A 291 39.07 56.22 3.21
CA VAL A 291 38.21 55.95 2.05
C VAL A 291 36.73 55.92 2.43
N LEU A 292 36.39 55.31 3.54
CA LEU A 292 35.02 55.25 4.06
C LEU A 292 34.51 56.68 4.38
N PHE A 293 35.35 57.50 5.01
CA PHE A 293 35.03 58.89 5.35
C PHE A 293 34.80 59.74 4.10
N VAL A 294 35.66 59.60 3.06
CA VAL A 294 35.49 60.27 1.78
C VAL A 294 34.20 59.83 1.07
N LEU A 295 33.94 58.51 1.06
CA LEU A 295 32.72 57.97 0.46
C LEU A 295 31.47 58.51 1.17
N LEU A 296 31.44 58.50 2.49
CA LEU A 296 30.32 59.03 3.28
C LEU A 296 30.16 60.55 3.09
N SER A 297 31.26 61.29 2.95
CA SER A 297 31.22 62.74 2.70
C SER A 297 30.69 63.07 1.33
N VAL A 298 31.03 62.28 0.30
CA VAL A 298 30.52 62.47 -1.06
C VAL A 298 29.08 62.02 -1.17
N THR A 299 28.70 60.85 -0.61
CA THR A 299 27.33 60.35 -0.65
C THR A 299 26.40 61.10 0.30
N GLY A 300 26.90 61.61 1.44
CA GLY A 300 26.15 62.42 2.41
C GLY A 300 26.02 63.90 1.98
N GLY A 301 26.61 64.30 0.86
CA GLY A 301 26.47 65.67 0.34
C GLY A 301 27.30 66.72 1.14
N TYR A 302 28.23 66.31 1.99
CA TYR A 302 29.06 67.22 2.80
C TYR A 302 30.26 67.80 2.07
N LEU A 303 30.54 67.37 0.82
CA LEU A 303 31.59 67.86 -0.04
C LEU A 303 31.02 68.45 -1.36
N ARG A 304 29.83 69.00 -1.30
CA ARG A 304 29.27 69.84 -2.38
C ARG A 304 29.49 71.28 -2.14
#